data_5bafa0d9d899b32b1ac08fc825f33657
#
_entry.id   5bafa0d9d899b32b1ac08fc825f33657
#
_cell.length_a   1.000
_cell.length_b   1.000
_cell.length_c   1.000
_cell.angle_alpha   90.00
_cell.angle_beta   90.00
_cell.angle_gamma   90.00
#
_symmetry.space_group_name_H-M   'P 1'
#
loop_
_entity.id
_entity.type
_entity.pdbx_description
1 polymer ?
#
loop_
_entity_poly.entity_id
_entity_poly.type
_entity_poly.pdbx_seq_one_letter_code
_entity_poly.pdbx_strand_id
1 'polypeptide(L)'
;MPKFWKYFLFSFAGTVAFFLLMSVGLFGYMPSVEDLQDPNSALATEVISVDGKVIGKYYSQNRSNVTYADLPKCLVDALMATEDIRFHEHTGVDLKAIARAVSGVFAGGKGGGSTITQQLAKNLFPRGNSWKIFVVIRKLKEWVIAAKLERAYTKEEIMALYLSTVEFSDNAFGVKNAAKVYFGKTVDSLKVEEAAVLVGMLKAPYTYNPRVHPENSKKRRNVVIDQMFHYNFINQQQRDSLFKLPLHIDFHPESHEQ
;
A
#
# COMPACT_ATOMS: atom_id res chain seq x y z
N MET A 1 -26.04 39.12 1.86
CA MET A 1 -25.20 38.14 1.14
C MET A 1 -25.95 37.62 -0.06
N PRO A 2 -25.37 37.63 -1.28
CA PRO A 2 -26.01 37.00 -2.44
C PRO A 2 -26.35 35.52 -2.14
N LYS A 3 -27.49 35.03 -2.66
CA LYS A 3 -28.00 33.66 -2.42
C LYS A 3 -26.94 32.58 -2.67
N PHE A 4 -26.07 32.79 -3.66
CA PHE A 4 -24.94 31.92 -4.00
C PHE A 4 -24.01 31.66 -2.79
N TRP A 5 -23.59 32.70 -2.05
CA TRP A 5 -22.70 32.57 -0.89
C TRP A 5 -23.35 31.83 0.28
N LYS A 6 -24.69 31.97 0.46
CA LYS A 6 -25.40 31.19 1.47
C LYS A 6 -25.38 29.70 1.13
N TYR A 7 -25.70 29.32 -0.09
CA TYR A 7 -25.67 27.91 -0.50
C TYR A 7 -24.26 27.33 -0.46
N PHE A 8 -23.26 28.11 -0.87
CA PHE A 8 -21.85 27.71 -0.76
C PHE A 8 -21.46 27.43 0.71
N LEU A 9 -21.76 28.35 1.63
CA LEU A 9 -21.44 28.17 3.06
C LEU A 9 -22.19 26.97 3.67
N PHE A 10 -23.45 26.78 3.36
CA PHE A 10 -24.21 25.63 3.85
C PHE A 10 -23.65 24.30 3.29
N SER A 11 -23.31 24.23 2.02
CA SER A 11 -22.69 23.07 1.41
C SER A 11 -21.31 22.79 2.03
N PHE A 12 -20.49 23.81 2.21
CA PHE A 12 -19.19 23.68 2.85
C PHE A 12 -19.32 23.22 4.31
N ALA A 13 -20.20 23.85 5.11
CA ALA A 13 -20.45 23.47 6.48
C ALA A 13 -20.98 22.02 6.59
N GLY A 14 -21.90 21.64 5.72
CA GLY A 14 -22.41 20.28 5.62
C GLY A 14 -21.30 19.25 5.30
N THR A 15 -20.42 19.57 4.38
CA THR A 15 -19.27 18.72 4.04
C THR A 15 -18.31 18.57 5.23
N VAL A 16 -17.98 19.67 5.90
CA VAL A 16 -17.13 19.64 7.10
C VAL A 16 -17.78 18.81 8.21
N ALA A 17 -19.07 19.05 8.50
CA ALA A 17 -19.82 18.28 9.49
C ALA A 17 -19.85 16.79 9.16
N PHE A 18 -20.04 16.42 7.89
CA PHE A 18 -20.01 15.03 7.44
C PHE A 18 -18.65 14.35 7.74
N PHE A 19 -17.53 15.01 7.43
CA PHE A 19 -16.21 14.47 7.73
C PHE A 19 -15.92 14.39 9.24
N LEU A 20 -16.40 15.36 10.04
CA LEU A 20 -16.29 15.31 11.49
C LEU A 20 -17.09 14.12 12.07
N LEU A 21 -18.33 13.91 11.64
CA LEU A 21 -19.16 12.78 12.05
C LEU A 21 -18.53 11.44 11.63
N MET A 22 -17.93 11.39 10.45
CA MET A 22 -17.18 10.22 9.99
C MET A 22 -15.95 9.97 10.88
N SER A 23 -15.21 11.00 11.25
CA SER A 23 -14.00 10.93 12.08
C SER A 23 -14.27 10.39 13.48
N VAL A 24 -15.46 10.59 14.03
CA VAL A 24 -15.89 10.05 15.35
C VAL A 24 -16.60 8.68 15.24
N GLY A 25 -16.65 8.08 14.03
CA GLY A 25 -17.13 6.72 13.84
C GLY A 25 -18.63 6.55 13.62
N LEU A 26 -19.40 7.64 13.36
CA LEU A 26 -20.85 7.56 13.13
C LEU A 26 -21.22 6.63 11.96
N PHE A 27 -20.34 6.50 10.96
CA PHE A 27 -20.51 5.63 9.78
C PHE A 27 -19.83 4.25 9.96
N GLY A 28 -19.61 3.79 11.21
CA GLY A 28 -18.98 2.53 11.57
C GLY A 28 -17.55 2.72 12.08
N TYR A 29 -16.91 1.62 12.52
CA TYR A 29 -15.59 1.66 13.17
C TYR A 29 -14.61 2.61 12.48
N MET A 30 -14.01 3.47 13.28
CA MET A 30 -12.95 4.39 12.87
C MET A 30 -11.83 4.27 13.91
N PRO A 31 -10.60 3.88 13.51
CA PRO A 31 -9.52 3.69 14.47
C PRO A 31 -9.19 4.98 15.21
N SER A 32 -8.90 4.85 16.51
CA SER A 32 -8.34 5.92 17.33
C SER A 32 -6.89 6.20 16.94
N VAL A 33 -6.28 7.24 17.49
CA VAL A 33 -4.85 7.52 17.25
C VAL A 33 -3.99 6.45 17.93
N GLU A 34 -4.43 5.96 19.09
CA GLU A 34 -3.79 4.89 19.83
C GLU A 34 -3.79 3.58 19.05
N ASP A 35 -4.93 3.19 18.43
CA ASP A 35 -5.03 2.01 17.56
C ASP A 35 -4.09 2.12 16.34
N LEU A 36 -3.84 3.34 15.88
CA LEU A 36 -2.92 3.59 14.77
C LEU A 36 -1.45 3.50 15.18
N GLN A 37 -1.11 3.87 16.43
CA GLN A 37 0.27 3.85 16.94
C GLN A 37 0.78 2.44 17.26
N ASP A 38 -0.12 1.47 17.47
CA ASP A 38 0.23 0.07 17.62
C ASP A 38 -0.61 -0.84 16.71
N PRO A 39 -0.40 -0.78 15.40
CA PRO A 39 -1.14 -1.60 14.44
C PRO A 39 -0.87 -3.10 14.58
N ASN A 40 0.14 -3.50 15.35
CA ASN A 40 0.48 -4.90 15.58
C ASN A 40 -0.34 -5.50 16.75
N SER A 41 -0.80 -4.70 17.70
CA SER A 41 -1.58 -5.19 18.85
C SER A 41 -2.95 -5.73 18.44
N ALA A 42 -3.55 -5.21 17.39
CA ALA A 42 -4.85 -5.66 16.88
C ALA A 42 -4.80 -7.00 16.11
N LEU A 43 -3.61 -7.57 15.89
CA LEU A 43 -3.42 -8.66 14.92
C LEU A 43 -2.78 -9.93 15.50
N ALA A 44 -2.34 -9.93 16.74
CA ALA A 44 -1.75 -11.08 17.40
C ALA A 44 -2.65 -11.57 18.54
N THR A 45 -3.16 -12.80 18.43
CA THR A 45 -3.78 -13.49 19.56
C THR A 45 -2.67 -14.24 20.30
N GLU A 46 -2.38 -13.84 21.54
CA GLU A 46 -1.45 -14.57 22.39
C GLU A 46 -2.17 -15.77 23.03
N VAL A 47 -1.61 -16.96 22.88
CA VAL A 47 -2.03 -18.15 23.61
C VAL A 47 -1.23 -18.20 24.91
N ILE A 48 -1.92 -17.95 26.02
CA ILE A 48 -1.32 -17.90 27.35
C ILE A 48 -1.65 -19.22 28.07
N SER A 49 -0.65 -19.86 28.68
CA SER A 49 -0.85 -21.05 29.53
C SER A 49 -1.53 -20.68 30.84
N VAL A 50 -2.06 -21.68 31.55
CA VAL A 50 -2.73 -21.50 32.85
C VAL A 50 -1.80 -20.83 33.91
N ASP A 51 -0.49 -21.00 33.75
CA ASP A 51 0.56 -20.39 34.59
C ASP A 51 1.03 -19.01 34.08
N GLY A 52 0.29 -18.40 33.14
CA GLY A 52 0.53 -17.03 32.65
C GLY A 52 1.71 -16.90 31.68
N LYS A 53 2.28 -18.00 31.20
CA LYS A 53 3.35 -17.95 30.19
C LYS A 53 2.77 -17.94 28.79
N VAL A 54 3.31 -17.08 27.91
CA VAL A 54 2.97 -17.07 26.50
C VAL A 54 3.52 -18.36 25.88
N ILE A 55 2.61 -19.29 25.52
CA ILE A 55 2.95 -20.57 24.87
C ILE A 55 3.19 -20.36 23.37
N GLY A 56 2.47 -19.39 22.78
CA GLY A 56 2.60 -19.07 21.37
C GLY A 56 1.82 -17.80 21.04
N LYS A 57 2.16 -17.20 19.89
CA LYS A 57 1.43 -16.08 19.32
C LYS A 57 0.76 -16.58 18.06
N TYR A 58 -0.56 -16.54 18.00
CA TYR A 58 -1.30 -16.84 16.79
C TYR A 58 -1.43 -15.55 15.97
N TYR A 59 -0.70 -15.48 14.88
CA TYR A 59 -0.82 -14.41 13.93
C TYR A 59 -1.82 -14.81 12.85
N SER A 60 -2.83 -14.01 12.60
CA SER A 60 -3.67 -14.19 11.41
C SER A 60 -2.88 -13.91 10.12
N GLN A 61 -1.73 -13.24 10.24
CA GLN A 61 -0.79 -12.94 9.16
C GLN A 61 0.63 -12.92 9.73
N ASN A 62 1.55 -13.69 9.14
CA ASN A 62 2.96 -13.65 9.47
C ASN A 62 3.59 -12.38 8.85
N ARG A 63 3.55 -11.27 9.60
CA ARG A 63 4.12 -9.98 9.16
C ARG A 63 5.52 -9.84 9.71
N SER A 64 6.48 -9.61 8.83
CA SER A 64 7.85 -9.29 9.23
C SER A 64 8.09 -7.79 9.07
N ASN A 65 8.32 -7.11 10.18
CA ASN A 65 8.59 -5.68 10.18
C ASN A 65 9.93 -5.38 9.50
N VAL A 66 9.93 -4.35 8.67
CA VAL A 66 11.13 -3.71 8.13
C VAL A 66 11.15 -2.26 8.60
N THR A 67 12.34 -1.71 8.80
CA THR A 67 12.53 -0.27 8.96
C THR A 67 12.81 0.38 7.61
N TYR A 68 12.65 1.69 7.49
CA TYR A 68 12.98 2.39 6.24
C TYR A 68 14.45 2.22 5.84
N ALA A 69 15.36 2.12 6.82
CA ALA A 69 16.77 1.89 6.59
C ALA A 69 17.09 0.51 5.97
N ASP A 70 16.22 -0.47 6.16
CA ASP A 70 16.36 -1.81 5.56
C ASP A 70 15.96 -1.83 4.09
N LEU A 71 15.24 -0.80 3.61
CA LEU A 71 14.68 -0.76 2.26
C LEU A 71 15.74 -0.27 1.26
N PRO A 72 16.10 -1.06 0.23
CA PRO A 72 17.02 -0.59 -0.78
C PRO A 72 16.37 0.53 -1.60
N LYS A 73 17.19 1.51 -1.99
CA LYS A 73 16.74 2.69 -2.74
C LYS A 73 15.95 2.32 -3.99
N CYS A 74 16.34 1.26 -4.71
CA CYS A 74 15.66 0.82 -5.92
C CYS A 74 14.20 0.37 -5.66
N LEU A 75 13.91 -0.20 -4.49
CA LEU A 75 12.55 -0.61 -4.12
C LEU A 75 11.68 0.62 -3.81
N VAL A 76 12.24 1.58 -3.06
CA VAL A 76 11.57 2.84 -2.73
C VAL A 76 11.25 3.62 -4.02
N ASP A 77 12.24 3.78 -4.89
CA ASP A 77 12.11 4.47 -6.18
C ASP A 77 11.06 3.80 -7.08
N ALA A 78 11.07 2.46 -7.17
CA ALA A 78 10.10 1.70 -7.96
C ALA A 78 8.68 1.87 -7.43
N LEU A 79 8.51 1.83 -6.10
CA LEU A 79 7.22 2.01 -5.45
C LEU A 79 6.68 3.42 -5.68
N MET A 80 7.50 4.45 -5.43
CA MET A 80 7.11 5.83 -5.68
C MET A 80 6.76 6.09 -7.14
N ALA A 81 7.61 5.64 -8.08
CA ALA A 81 7.37 5.83 -9.51
C ALA A 81 6.05 5.21 -9.99
N THR A 82 5.65 4.09 -9.37
CA THR A 82 4.52 3.31 -9.86
C THR A 82 3.21 3.63 -9.16
N GLU A 83 3.24 3.82 -7.85
CA GLU A 83 2.04 3.95 -7.02
C GLU A 83 1.78 5.40 -6.61
N ASP A 84 2.83 6.19 -6.28
CA ASP A 84 2.63 7.51 -5.69
C ASP A 84 3.87 8.42 -5.87
N ILE A 85 4.06 8.93 -7.07
CA ILE A 85 5.24 9.77 -7.38
C ILE A 85 5.35 11.03 -6.52
N ARG A 86 4.22 11.53 -5.98
CA ARG A 86 4.16 12.72 -5.13
C ARG A 86 3.99 12.38 -3.66
N PHE A 87 4.42 11.19 -3.24
CA PHE A 87 4.26 10.70 -1.88
C PHE A 87 4.73 11.71 -0.82
N HIS A 88 5.83 12.41 -1.06
CA HIS A 88 6.39 13.42 -0.16
C HIS A 88 5.70 14.80 -0.22
N GLU A 89 4.78 15.03 -1.19
CA GLU A 89 4.16 16.33 -1.42
C GLU A 89 2.77 16.49 -0.80
N HIS A 90 2.11 15.39 -0.44
CA HIS A 90 0.75 15.41 0.09
C HIS A 90 0.66 14.81 1.50
N THR A 91 -0.46 15.06 2.19
CA THR A 91 -0.75 14.60 3.54
C THR A 91 -1.81 13.49 3.52
N GLY A 92 -1.50 12.37 2.86
CA GLY A 92 -2.34 11.17 2.79
C GLY A 92 -3.33 11.15 1.62
N VAL A 93 -3.74 12.31 1.10
CA VAL A 93 -4.65 12.42 -0.05
C VAL A 93 -4.05 13.31 -1.11
N ASP A 94 -3.84 12.79 -2.31
CA ASP A 94 -3.35 13.55 -3.45
C ASP A 94 -4.52 14.04 -4.32
N LEU A 95 -4.97 15.28 -4.08
CA LEU A 95 -6.07 15.90 -4.83
C LEU A 95 -5.76 16.08 -6.32
N LYS A 96 -4.47 16.33 -6.68
CA LYS A 96 -4.07 16.44 -8.08
C LYS A 96 -4.12 15.07 -8.79
N ALA A 97 -3.75 13.98 -8.10
CA ALA A 97 -3.90 12.62 -8.66
C ALA A 97 -5.36 12.25 -8.82
N ILE A 98 -6.23 12.60 -7.86
CA ILE A 98 -7.67 12.40 -7.97
C ILE A 98 -8.25 13.16 -9.16
N ALA A 99 -7.90 14.43 -9.32
CA ALA A 99 -8.36 15.25 -10.45
C ALA A 99 -7.91 14.63 -11.80
N ARG A 100 -6.66 14.15 -11.90
CA ARG A 100 -6.16 13.44 -13.08
C ARG A 100 -6.91 12.13 -13.32
N ALA A 101 -7.16 11.34 -12.27
CA ALA A 101 -7.90 10.08 -12.40
C ALA A 101 -9.33 10.31 -12.89
N VAL A 102 -10.03 11.32 -12.35
CA VAL A 102 -11.38 11.70 -12.78
C VAL A 102 -11.36 12.16 -14.23
N SER A 103 -10.46 13.08 -14.62
CA SER A 103 -10.34 13.53 -16.01
C SER A 103 -9.93 12.40 -16.95
N GLY A 104 -9.05 11.49 -16.52
CA GLY A 104 -8.63 10.31 -17.26
C GLY A 104 -9.78 9.31 -17.52
N VAL A 105 -10.70 9.13 -16.56
CA VAL A 105 -11.90 8.30 -16.76
C VAL A 105 -12.76 8.86 -17.88
N PHE A 106 -12.96 10.18 -17.94
CA PHE A 106 -13.70 10.83 -19.05
C PHE A 106 -12.97 10.75 -20.38
N ALA A 107 -11.63 10.62 -20.38
CA ALA A 107 -10.79 10.48 -21.58
C ALA A 107 -10.45 9.03 -21.93
N GLY A 108 -11.06 8.02 -21.29
CA GLY A 108 -10.79 6.60 -21.53
C GLY A 108 -9.46 6.08 -20.93
N GLY A 109 -8.81 6.85 -20.07
CA GLY A 109 -7.55 6.49 -19.42
C GLY A 109 -7.75 5.66 -18.14
N LYS A 110 -6.82 4.73 -17.87
CA LYS A 110 -6.78 3.94 -16.64
C LYS A 110 -5.82 4.60 -15.64
N GLY A 111 -6.25 5.64 -14.93
CA GLY A 111 -5.45 6.31 -13.90
C GLY A 111 -5.70 5.74 -12.51
N GLY A 112 -4.64 5.40 -11.76
CA GLY A 112 -4.68 5.17 -10.31
C GLY A 112 -4.67 6.51 -9.58
N GLY A 113 -5.57 6.72 -8.62
CA GLY A 113 -5.65 7.95 -7.82
C GLY A 113 -5.51 7.72 -6.32
N SER A 114 -5.12 6.50 -5.89
CA SER A 114 -4.93 6.16 -4.49
C SER A 114 -3.46 6.33 -4.10
N THR A 115 -3.21 6.96 -2.96
CA THR A 115 -1.85 7.13 -2.41
C THR A 115 -1.38 5.87 -1.66
N ILE A 116 -0.07 5.76 -1.41
CA ILE A 116 0.52 4.70 -0.56
C ILE A 116 -0.15 4.71 0.83
N THR A 117 -0.36 5.88 1.42
CA THR A 117 -1.01 6.01 2.74
C THR A 117 -2.47 5.52 2.73
N GLN A 118 -3.21 5.75 1.64
CA GLN A 118 -4.57 5.20 1.49
C GLN A 118 -4.56 3.69 1.31
N GLN A 119 -3.58 3.14 0.61
CA GLN A 119 -3.40 1.70 0.47
C GLN A 119 -3.03 1.07 1.81
N LEU A 120 -2.16 1.71 2.60
CA LEU A 120 -1.85 1.29 3.97
C LEU A 120 -3.10 1.30 4.86
N ALA A 121 -3.88 2.39 4.85
CA ALA A 121 -5.14 2.48 5.59
C ALA A 121 -6.10 1.33 5.26
N LYS A 122 -6.18 0.95 3.98
CA LYS A 122 -6.97 -0.20 3.52
C LYS A 122 -6.44 -1.55 4.04
N ASN A 123 -5.12 -1.72 4.15
CA ASN A 123 -4.50 -2.96 4.58
C ASN A 123 -4.60 -3.15 6.10
N LEU A 124 -4.44 -2.07 6.87
CA LEU A 124 -4.52 -2.10 8.34
C LEU A 124 -5.96 -2.27 8.84
N PHE A 125 -6.94 -1.69 8.14
CA PHE A 125 -8.34 -1.69 8.55
C PHE A 125 -9.21 -2.33 7.47
N PRO A 126 -9.24 -3.68 7.43
CA PRO A 126 -9.94 -4.43 6.40
C PRO A 126 -11.46 -4.18 6.46
N ARG A 127 -12.07 -4.23 5.33
CA ARG A 127 -13.45 -3.83 5.06
C ARG A 127 -14.40 -4.99 5.32
N GLY A 128 -15.49 -4.75 6.05
CA GLY A 128 -16.62 -5.66 6.05
C GLY A 128 -17.29 -5.73 4.65
N ASN A 129 -17.93 -6.87 4.34
CA ASN A 129 -18.72 -7.04 3.13
C ASN A 129 -19.88 -6.02 3.11
N SER A 130 -19.99 -5.19 2.06
CA SER A 130 -21.01 -4.16 1.98
C SER A 130 -21.44 -3.85 0.55
N TRP A 131 -22.70 -3.46 0.37
CA TRP A 131 -23.34 -3.09 -0.88
C TRP A 131 -22.63 -1.94 -1.60
N LYS A 132 -22.85 -1.80 -2.92
CA LYS A 132 -22.17 -0.85 -3.81
C LYS A 132 -22.21 0.62 -3.34
N ILE A 133 -23.28 1.05 -2.68
CA ILE A 133 -23.43 2.43 -2.17
C ILE A 133 -22.37 2.77 -1.08
N PHE A 134 -21.88 1.77 -0.36
CA PHE A 134 -20.86 1.94 0.65
C PHE A 134 -19.43 2.06 0.10
N VAL A 135 -19.22 1.89 -1.23
CA VAL A 135 -17.88 2.04 -1.84
C VAL A 135 -17.37 3.48 -1.67
N VAL A 136 -18.24 4.47 -1.88
CA VAL A 136 -17.87 5.89 -1.71
C VAL A 136 -17.56 6.19 -0.25
N ILE A 137 -18.43 5.77 0.68
CA ILE A 137 -18.22 5.97 2.13
C ILE A 137 -16.92 5.31 2.57
N ARG A 138 -16.64 4.10 2.10
CA ARG A 138 -15.37 3.40 2.37
C ARG A 138 -14.17 4.19 1.87
N LYS A 139 -14.25 4.75 0.66
CA LYS A 139 -13.16 5.55 0.11
C LYS A 139 -12.93 6.83 0.91
N LEU A 140 -14.00 7.48 1.36
CA LEU A 140 -13.89 8.65 2.23
C LEU A 140 -13.31 8.29 3.61
N LYS A 141 -13.66 7.12 4.17
CA LYS A 141 -13.01 6.60 5.40
C LYS A 141 -11.52 6.38 5.21
N GLU A 142 -11.10 5.78 4.08
CA GLU A 142 -9.67 5.63 3.76
C GLU A 142 -8.95 6.98 3.77
N TRP A 143 -9.58 8.04 3.26
CA TRP A 143 -9.00 9.39 3.28
C TRP A 143 -8.82 9.92 4.70
N VAL A 144 -9.83 9.74 5.57
CA VAL A 144 -9.75 10.16 6.97
C VAL A 144 -8.67 9.37 7.71
N ILE A 145 -8.61 8.05 7.53
CA ILE A 145 -7.58 7.20 8.15
C ILE A 145 -6.20 7.57 7.62
N ALA A 146 -6.05 7.79 6.31
CA ALA A 146 -4.79 8.23 5.72
C ALA A 146 -4.30 9.56 6.30
N ALA A 147 -5.21 10.54 6.48
CA ALA A 147 -4.87 11.80 7.12
C ALA A 147 -4.48 11.66 8.60
N LYS A 148 -5.09 10.70 9.33
CA LYS A 148 -4.68 10.37 10.70
C LYS A 148 -3.29 9.71 10.74
N LEU A 149 -3.01 8.76 9.83
CA LEU A 149 -1.70 8.11 9.70
C LEU A 149 -0.59 9.13 9.43
N GLU A 150 -0.81 10.07 8.51
CA GLU A 150 0.16 11.13 8.19
C GLU A 150 0.42 12.13 9.35
N ARG A 151 -0.46 12.16 10.34
CA ARG A 151 -0.25 12.93 11.57
C ARG A 151 0.51 12.14 12.64
N ALA A 152 0.39 10.82 12.60
CA ALA A 152 0.97 9.92 13.61
C ALA A 152 2.37 9.42 13.21
N TYR A 153 2.67 9.36 11.92
CA TYR A 153 3.88 8.75 11.36
C TYR A 153 4.57 9.66 10.35
N THR A 154 5.88 9.56 10.26
CA THR A 154 6.69 10.15 9.18
C THR A 154 6.44 9.43 7.84
N LYS A 155 6.85 10.03 6.74
CA LYS A 155 6.76 9.42 5.40
C LYS A 155 7.54 8.10 5.31
N GLU A 156 8.72 8.07 5.91
CA GLU A 156 9.58 6.90 5.99
C GLU A 156 8.92 5.76 6.77
N GLU A 157 8.32 6.07 7.91
CA GLU A 157 7.59 5.09 8.73
C GLU A 157 6.35 4.56 8.00
N ILE A 158 5.59 5.43 7.30
CA ILE A 158 4.43 5.02 6.48
C ILE A 158 4.86 4.06 5.38
N MET A 159 5.97 4.34 4.70
CA MET A 159 6.50 3.48 3.64
C MET A 159 6.95 2.12 4.18
N ALA A 160 7.69 2.12 5.29
CA ALA A 160 8.14 0.90 5.96
C ALA A 160 6.93 0.07 6.44
N LEU A 161 5.94 0.69 7.05
CA LEU A 161 4.72 0.04 7.52
C LEU A 161 3.89 -0.52 6.35
N TYR A 162 3.77 0.21 5.25
CA TYR A 162 3.10 -0.27 4.04
C TYR A 162 3.77 -1.53 3.49
N LEU A 163 5.10 -1.49 3.30
CA LEU A 163 5.87 -2.62 2.78
C LEU A 163 5.94 -3.80 3.76
N SER A 164 5.77 -3.56 5.07
CA SER A 164 5.64 -4.61 6.07
C SER A 164 4.28 -5.32 6.06
N THR A 165 3.22 -4.65 5.58
CA THR A 165 1.83 -5.14 5.73
C THR A 165 1.18 -5.61 4.44
N VAL A 166 1.72 -5.23 3.27
CA VAL A 166 1.11 -5.57 1.98
C VAL A 166 1.27 -7.05 1.65
N GLU A 167 0.23 -7.64 1.04
CA GLU A 167 0.22 -9.02 0.60
C GLU A 167 0.81 -9.17 -0.81
N PHE A 168 1.68 -10.17 -0.98
CA PHE A 168 2.36 -10.50 -2.24
C PHE A 168 1.94 -11.82 -2.89
N SER A 169 0.88 -12.51 -2.45
CA SER A 169 0.53 -13.86 -2.86
C SER A 169 1.43 -14.94 -2.22
N ASP A 170 1.07 -16.22 -2.43
CA ASP A 170 1.79 -17.38 -1.84
C ASP A 170 2.00 -17.25 -0.30
N ASN A 171 1.03 -16.63 0.40
CA ASN A 171 1.06 -16.29 1.83
C ASN A 171 2.22 -15.38 2.27
N ALA A 172 2.92 -14.75 1.33
CA ALA A 172 3.98 -13.80 1.64
C ALA A 172 3.39 -12.43 2.03
N PHE A 173 3.36 -12.14 3.32
CA PHE A 173 2.97 -10.84 3.85
C PHE A 173 4.20 -10.01 4.19
N GLY A 174 4.25 -8.80 3.65
CA GLY A 174 5.38 -7.89 3.76
C GLY A 174 6.52 -8.22 2.80
N VAL A 175 7.26 -7.17 2.45
CA VAL A 175 8.33 -7.23 1.44
C VAL A 175 9.50 -8.12 1.86
N LYS A 176 9.78 -8.22 3.17
CA LYS A 176 10.84 -9.09 3.70
C LYS A 176 10.55 -10.56 3.42
N ASN A 177 9.32 -11.00 3.67
CA ASN A 177 8.89 -12.36 3.34
C ASN A 177 8.85 -12.56 1.83
N ALA A 178 8.34 -11.59 1.07
CA ALA A 178 8.31 -11.68 -0.39
C ALA A 178 9.71 -11.79 -1.01
N ALA A 179 10.69 -11.04 -0.52
CA ALA A 179 12.08 -11.13 -0.97
C ALA A 179 12.66 -12.53 -0.71
N LYS A 180 12.38 -13.10 0.48
CA LYS A 180 12.80 -14.46 0.83
C LYS A 180 12.09 -15.52 -0.01
N VAL A 181 10.76 -15.41 -0.15
CA VAL A 181 9.93 -16.41 -0.87
C VAL A 181 10.23 -16.44 -2.37
N TYR A 182 10.37 -15.29 -3.02
CA TYR A 182 10.52 -15.25 -4.48
C TYR A 182 11.96 -15.22 -4.95
N PHE A 183 12.91 -14.79 -4.10
CA PHE A 183 14.30 -14.59 -4.51
C PHE A 183 15.34 -15.22 -3.58
N GLY A 184 14.93 -15.84 -2.46
CA GLY A 184 15.85 -16.40 -1.46
C GLY A 184 16.78 -15.37 -0.82
N LYS A 185 16.38 -14.10 -0.76
CA LYS A 185 17.23 -12.97 -0.38
C LYS A 185 16.67 -12.16 0.78
N THR A 186 17.55 -11.39 1.41
CA THR A 186 17.16 -10.30 2.30
C THR A 186 16.70 -9.08 1.48
N VAL A 187 15.85 -8.23 2.06
CA VAL A 187 15.23 -7.11 1.34
C VAL A 187 16.25 -6.07 0.84
N ASP A 188 17.29 -5.82 1.63
CA ASP A 188 18.39 -4.89 1.31
C ASP A 188 19.24 -5.33 0.11
N SER A 189 19.23 -6.64 -0.21
CA SER A 189 19.98 -7.23 -1.33
C SER A 189 19.21 -7.33 -2.64
N LEU A 190 17.97 -6.83 -2.67
CA LEU A 190 17.15 -6.83 -3.89
C LEU A 190 17.77 -5.96 -4.99
N LYS A 191 17.81 -6.51 -6.20
CA LYS A 191 18.18 -5.78 -7.42
C LYS A 191 17.00 -5.00 -7.97
N VAL A 192 17.27 -4.05 -8.88
CA VAL A 192 16.24 -3.20 -9.50
C VAL A 192 15.14 -4.02 -10.18
N GLU A 193 15.51 -5.04 -10.94
CA GLU A 193 14.57 -5.92 -11.65
C GLU A 193 13.70 -6.75 -10.69
N GLU A 194 14.26 -7.17 -9.55
CA GLU A 194 13.56 -7.93 -8.51
C GLU A 194 12.59 -7.02 -7.73
N ALA A 195 13.05 -5.82 -7.35
CA ALA A 195 12.21 -4.79 -6.75
C ALA A 195 11.04 -4.41 -7.68
N ALA A 196 11.29 -4.28 -8.99
CA ALA A 196 10.25 -4.00 -9.97
C ALA A 196 9.23 -5.14 -10.13
N VAL A 197 9.63 -6.40 -9.93
CA VAL A 197 8.70 -7.55 -9.87
C VAL A 197 7.78 -7.41 -8.65
N LEU A 198 8.35 -7.21 -7.45
CA LEU A 198 7.56 -7.09 -6.21
C LEU A 198 6.60 -5.90 -6.29
N VAL A 199 7.08 -4.72 -6.70
CA VAL A 199 6.20 -3.55 -6.89
C VAL A 199 5.12 -3.83 -7.95
N GLY A 200 5.46 -4.54 -9.00
CA GLY A 200 4.51 -4.97 -10.02
C GLY A 200 3.37 -5.82 -9.47
N MET A 201 3.65 -6.70 -8.52
CA MET A 201 2.66 -7.57 -7.87
C MET A 201 1.63 -6.79 -7.06
N LEU A 202 1.97 -5.62 -6.49
CA LEU A 202 1.07 -4.84 -5.63
C LEU A 202 -0.26 -4.47 -6.30
N LYS A 203 -0.27 -4.36 -7.61
CA LYS A 203 -1.49 -4.06 -8.38
C LYS A 203 -2.52 -5.19 -8.33
N ALA A 204 -2.07 -6.44 -8.44
CA ALA A 204 -2.89 -7.65 -8.40
C ALA A 204 -1.97 -8.85 -8.12
N PRO A 205 -1.72 -9.21 -6.84
CA PRO A 205 -0.69 -10.16 -6.44
C PRO A 205 -0.79 -11.50 -7.18
N TYR A 206 -1.97 -12.10 -7.29
CA TYR A 206 -2.17 -13.35 -8.01
C TYR A 206 -1.91 -13.23 -9.51
N THR A 207 -2.44 -12.18 -10.17
CA THR A 207 -2.33 -11.98 -11.63
C THR A 207 -0.89 -11.76 -12.08
N TYR A 208 -0.08 -11.11 -11.25
CA TYR A 208 1.31 -10.77 -11.53
C TYR A 208 2.29 -11.62 -10.72
N ASN A 209 1.83 -12.75 -10.17
CA ASN A 209 2.68 -13.70 -9.47
C ASN A 209 3.72 -14.29 -10.45
N PRO A 210 5.04 -14.12 -10.18
CA PRO A 210 6.09 -14.54 -11.11
C PRO A 210 6.21 -16.05 -11.24
N ARG A 211 5.75 -16.82 -10.26
CA ARG A 211 5.71 -18.29 -10.27
C ARG A 211 4.56 -18.82 -11.10
N VAL A 212 3.34 -18.25 -10.91
CA VAL A 212 2.11 -18.76 -11.52
C VAL A 212 1.90 -18.17 -12.92
N HIS A 213 2.22 -16.87 -13.08
CA HIS A 213 1.99 -16.11 -14.31
C HIS A 213 3.25 -15.34 -14.78
N PRO A 214 4.35 -16.04 -15.13
CA PRO A 214 5.65 -15.41 -15.39
C PRO A 214 5.60 -14.36 -16.52
N GLU A 215 4.84 -14.61 -17.58
CA GLU A 215 4.70 -13.66 -18.68
C GLU A 215 3.97 -12.36 -18.27
N ASN A 216 2.92 -12.47 -17.46
CA ASN A 216 2.22 -11.31 -16.93
C ASN A 216 3.11 -10.54 -15.96
N SER A 217 3.84 -11.25 -15.11
CA SER A 217 4.79 -10.68 -14.18
C SER A 217 5.90 -9.92 -14.90
N LYS A 218 6.52 -10.51 -15.95
CA LYS A 218 7.53 -9.86 -16.77
C LYS A 218 7.00 -8.60 -17.45
N LYS A 219 5.81 -8.66 -18.05
CA LYS A 219 5.16 -7.47 -18.64
C LYS A 219 4.93 -6.38 -17.60
N ARG A 220 4.46 -6.75 -16.41
CA ARG A 220 4.20 -5.79 -15.33
C ARG A 220 5.49 -5.22 -14.74
N ARG A 221 6.55 -6.03 -14.56
CA ARG A 221 7.88 -5.58 -14.19
C ARG A 221 8.38 -4.48 -15.15
N ASN A 222 8.25 -4.71 -16.45
CA ASN A 222 8.68 -3.76 -17.47
C ASN A 222 7.89 -2.44 -17.40
N VAL A 223 6.59 -2.49 -17.05
CA VAL A 223 5.80 -1.27 -16.78
C VAL A 223 6.38 -0.51 -15.58
N VAL A 224 6.77 -1.18 -14.49
CA VAL A 224 7.40 -0.53 -13.33
C VAL A 224 8.73 0.12 -13.73
N ILE A 225 9.60 -0.59 -14.44
CA ILE A 225 10.88 -0.08 -14.93
C ILE A 225 10.66 1.14 -15.84
N ASP A 226 9.63 1.12 -16.68
CA ASP A 226 9.28 2.25 -17.57
C ASP A 226 8.81 3.49 -16.76
N GLN A 227 8.05 3.28 -15.69
CA GLN A 227 7.69 4.36 -14.75
C GLN A 227 8.93 4.93 -14.05
N MET A 228 9.87 4.08 -13.61
CA MET A 228 11.14 4.54 -13.02
C MET A 228 11.93 5.40 -14.00
N PHE A 229 11.96 5.02 -15.28
CA PHE A 229 12.59 5.83 -16.34
C PHE A 229 11.83 7.14 -16.57
N HIS A 230 10.51 7.09 -16.68
CA HIS A 230 9.67 8.27 -16.93
C HIS A 230 9.84 9.35 -15.85
N TYR A 231 10.06 8.93 -14.62
CA TYR A 231 10.29 9.83 -13.48
C TYR A 231 11.77 10.05 -13.13
N ASN A 232 12.70 9.68 -14.03
CA ASN A 232 14.15 9.92 -13.93
C ASN A 232 14.84 9.22 -12.73
N PHE A 233 14.29 8.14 -12.19
CA PHE A 233 14.98 7.30 -11.20
C PHE A 233 16.06 6.43 -11.83
N ILE A 234 15.92 6.09 -13.11
CA ILE A 234 16.91 5.38 -13.93
C ILE A 234 17.06 6.08 -15.29
N ASN A 235 18.21 5.91 -15.95
CA ASN A 235 18.44 6.43 -17.27
C ASN A 235 17.99 5.43 -18.38
N GLN A 236 18.00 5.89 -19.64
CA GLN A 236 17.57 5.07 -20.77
C GLN A 236 18.42 3.80 -20.93
N GLN A 237 19.74 3.89 -20.76
CA GLN A 237 20.63 2.75 -20.88
C GLN A 237 20.32 1.67 -19.84
N GLN A 238 20.05 2.08 -18.59
CA GLN A 238 19.62 1.17 -17.51
C GLN A 238 18.27 0.52 -17.83
N ARG A 239 17.28 1.32 -18.27
CA ARG A 239 15.97 0.80 -18.70
C ARG A 239 16.11 -0.27 -19.79
N ASP A 240 16.84 0.03 -20.85
CA ASP A 240 16.99 -0.87 -21.99
C ASP A 240 17.75 -2.15 -21.63
N SER A 241 18.71 -2.06 -20.70
CA SER A 241 19.42 -3.21 -20.16
C SER A 241 18.50 -4.09 -19.30
N LEU A 242 17.71 -3.47 -18.39
CA LEU A 242 16.79 -4.17 -17.50
C LEU A 242 15.66 -4.89 -18.27
N PHE A 243 15.19 -4.31 -19.37
CA PHE A 243 14.16 -4.92 -20.22
C PHE A 243 14.62 -6.24 -20.86
N LYS A 244 15.93 -6.37 -21.15
CA LYS A 244 16.51 -7.57 -21.76
C LYS A 244 16.65 -8.72 -20.76
N LEU A 245 16.67 -8.42 -19.45
CA LEU A 245 16.84 -9.45 -18.43
C LEU A 245 15.65 -10.43 -18.43
N PRO A 246 15.93 -11.74 -18.35
CA PRO A 246 14.88 -12.72 -18.14
C PRO A 246 14.20 -12.48 -16.77
N LEU A 247 13.00 -13.02 -16.61
CA LEU A 247 12.42 -13.11 -15.26
C LEU A 247 13.09 -14.29 -14.55
N HIS A 248 13.83 -13.99 -13.50
CA HIS A 248 14.46 -14.99 -12.66
C HIS A 248 13.79 -14.97 -11.29
N ILE A 249 13.40 -16.15 -10.79
CA ILE A 249 12.91 -16.37 -9.43
C ILE A 249 13.66 -17.55 -8.81
N ASP A 250 13.93 -17.45 -7.52
CA ASP A 250 14.44 -18.53 -6.68
C ASP A 250 13.42 -18.75 -5.57
N PHE A 251 12.45 -19.64 -5.85
CA PHE A 251 11.24 -19.77 -5.06
C PHE A 251 11.46 -20.68 -3.82
N HIS A 252 11.29 -20.09 -2.65
CA HIS A 252 11.36 -20.74 -1.35
C HIS A 252 10.02 -20.60 -0.62
N PRO A 253 9.12 -21.60 -0.68
CA PRO A 253 7.85 -21.52 0.04
C PRO A 253 8.10 -21.38 1.54
N GLU A 254 7.28 -20.54 2.21
CA GLU A 254 7.31 -20.53 3.68
C GLU A 254 6.97 -21.94 4.20
N SER A 255 7.93 -22.57 4.88
CA SER A 255 7.64 -23.77 5.65
C SER A 255 6.78 -23.35 6.84
N HIS A 256 5.51 -23.79 6.88
CA HIS A 256 4.77 -23.82 8.12
C HIS A 256 5.46 -24.87 9.02
N GLU A 257 6.42 -24.45 9.83
CA GLU A 257 6.81 -25.27 10.96
C GLU A 257 5.57 -25.36 11.86
N GLN A 258 4.99 -26.57 11.86
CA GLN A 258 3.88 -26.95 12.71
C GLN A 258 4.32 -27.05 14.17
#